data_3acf5c44cae7e0a21f19ab0fdf8819a9
#
_entry.id   3acf5c44cae7e0a21f19ab0fdf8819a9
#
_cell.length_a   1.000
_cell.length_b   1.000
_cell.length_c   1.000
_cell.angle_alpha   90.00
_cell.angle_beta   90.00
_cell.angle_gamma   90.00
#
_symmetry.space_group_name_H-M   'P 1'
#
loop_
_entity.id
_entity.type
_entity.pdbx_description
1 polymer ?
#
loop_
_entity_poly.entity_id
_entity_poly.type
_entity_poly.pdbx_seq_one_letter_code
_entity_poly.pdbx_strand_id
1 'polypeptide(L)' 'MDKRIAILATDGFEEVELASPKEAMEKEGFNVEIVSLKSGNIKSWDGDNWGKDFKVDKT' A
#
# COMPACT_ATOMS: atom_id res chain seq x y z
N MET A 1 -1.54 -19.19 12.28
CA MET A 1 -0.26 -18.88 11.60
C MET A 1 -0.39 -17.58 10.86
N ASP A 2 0.47 -16.63 11.18
CA ASP A 2 0.43 -15.33 10.54
C ASP A 2 0.96 -15.41 9.13
N LYS A 3 0.17 -14.92 8.19
CA LYS A 3 0.61 -14.80 6.81
C LYS A 3 0.86 -13.32 6.52
N ARG A 4 2.04 -13.02 6.06
CA ARG A 4 2.45 -11.66 5.74
C ARG A 4 2.71 -11.50 4.26
N ILE A 5 2.24 -10.39 3.73
CA ILE A 5 2.48 -10.02 2.35
C ILE A 5 3.05 -8.61 2.33
N ALA A 6 4.15 -8.43 1.63
CA ALA A 6 4.75 -7.12 1.45
C ALA A 6 4.40 -6.58 0.08
N ILE A 7 3.93 -5.34 0.04
CA ILE A 7 3.65 -4.64 -1.20
C ILE A 7 4.67 -3.53 -1.35
N LEU A 8 5.45 -3.56 -2.43
CA LEU A 8 6.44 -2.53 -2.72
C LEU A 8 5.76 -1.39 -3.48
N ALA A 9 5.82 -0.20 -2.92
CA ALA A 9 5.19 0.97 -3.52
C ALA A 9 6.00 2.24 -3.24
N THR A 10 5.76 3.27 -4.04
CA THR A 10 6.42 4.57 -3.89
C THR A 10 5.43 5.67 -4.27
N ASP A 11 5.80 6.93 -4.01
CA ASP A 11 4.93 8.07 -4.35
C ASP A 11 4.52 8.05 -5.82
N GLY A 12 3.27 8.41 -6.10
CA GLY A 12 2.75 8.49 -7.45
C GLY A 12 2.16 7.19 -7.99
N PHE A 13 2.10 6.15 -7.16
CA PHE A 13 1.46 4.89 -7.57
C PHE A 13 -0.06 5.09 -7.75
N GLU A 14 -0.67 4.27 -8.60
CA GLU A 14 -2.12 4.32 -8.77
C GLU A 14 -2.80 3.80 -7.50
N GLU A 15 -3.67 4.61 -6.91
CA GLU A 15 -4.33 4.28 -5.64
C GLU A 15 -5.05 2.92 -5.71
N VAL A 16 -5.80 2.69 -6.77
CA VAL A 16 -6.59 1.46 -6.90
C VAL A 16 -5.69 0.23 -7.04
N GLU A 17 -4.51 0.38 -7.62
CA GLU A 17 -3.59 -0.73 -7.79
C GLU A 17 -2.99 -1.20 -6.47
N LEU A 18 -2.98 -0.35 -5.46
CA LEU A 18 -2.54 -0.73 -4.12
C LEU A 18 -3.73 -1.05 -3.22
N ALA A 19 -4.73 -0.17 -3.20
CA ALA A 19 -5.85 -0.29 -2.28
C ALA A 19 -6.67 -1.56 -2.50
N SER A 20 -6.98 -1.90 -3.76
CA SER A 20 -7.80 -3.08 -4.06
C SER A 20 -7.12 -4.40 -3.70
N PRO A 21 -5.86 -4.64 -4.10
CA PRO A 21 -5.17 -5.85 -3.69
C PRO A 21 -4.97 -5.93 -2.19
N LYS A 22 -4.65 -4.80 -1.54
CA LYS A 22 -4.45 -4.74 -0.11
C LYS A 22 -5.71 -5.16 0.62
N GLU A 23 -6.86 -4.59 0.28
CA GLU A 23 -8.13 -4.93 0.90
C GLU A 23 -8.51 -6.39 0.66
N ALA A 24 -8.33 -6.88 -0.57
CA ALA A 24 -8.66 -8.25 -0.91
C ALA A 24 -7.84 -9.24 -0.07
N MET A 25 -6.55 -8.99 0.07
CA MET A 25 -5.68 -9.87 0.83
C MET A 25 -5.96 -9.79 2.33
N GLU A 26 -6.28 -8.60 2.84
CA GLU A 26 -6.66 -8.45 4.25
C GLU A 26 -7.95 -9.20 4.57
N LYS A 27 -8.91 -9.22 3.65
CA LYS A 27 -10.14 -9.99 3.82
C LYS A 27 -9.88 -11.50 3.87
N GLU A 28 -8.82 -11.96 3.23
CA GLU A 28 -8.42 -13.36 3.26
C GLU A 28 -7.57 -13.69 4.50
N GLY A 29 -7.35 -12.73 5.39
CA GLY A 29 -6.64 -12.96 6.63
C GLY A 29 -5.14 -12.73 6.56
N PHE A 30 -4.65 -12.11 5.48
CA PHE A 30 -3.23 -11.78 5.37
C PHE A 30 -2.92 -10.48 6.09
N ASN A 31 -1.74 -10.42 6.68
CA ASN A 31 -1.20 -9.18 7.22
C ASN A 31 -0.40 -8.49 6.11
N VAL A 32 -0.94 -7.42 5.55
CA VAL A 32 -0.33 -6.75 4.42
C VAL A 32 0.52 -5.59 4.90
N GLU A 33 1.79 -5.59 4.52
CA GLU A 33 2.73 -4.53 4.86
C GLU A 33 3.12 -3.75 3.60
N ILE A 34 3.19 -2.43 3.72
CA ILE A 34 3.64 -1.57 2.63
C ILE A 34 5.12 -1.28 2.84
N VAL A 35 5.92 -1.59 1.82
CA VAL A 35 7.36 -1.37 1.82
C VAL A 35 7.69 -0.30 0.80
N SER A 36 8.51 0.68 1.18
CA SER A 36 8.91 1.74 0.28
C SER A 36 10.36 2.14 0.53
N LEU A 37 10.88 3.00 -0.33
CA LEU A 37 12.26 3.46 -0.22
C LEU A 37 12.46 4.46 0.91
N LYS A 38 11.38 5.05 1.42
CA LYS A 38 11.44 6.00 2.54
C LYS A 38 10.38 5.65 3.57
N SER A 39 10.63 6.01 4.81
CA SER A 39 9.67 5.83 5.89
C SER A 39 8.61 6.94 5.86
N GLY A 40 7.56 6.77 6.68
CA GLY A 40 6.47 7.72 6.77
C GLY A 40 5.30 7.30 5.90
N ASN A 41 4.79 8.23 5.11
CA ASN A 41 3.65 7.97 4.22
C ASN A 41 4.06 8.12 2.77
N ILE A 42 3.43 7.36 1.90
CA ILE A 42 3.55 7.55 0.45
C ILE A 42 2.20 8.05 -0.06
N LYS A 43 2.25 8.85 -1.12
CA LYS A 43 1.04 9.42 -1.72
C LYS A 43 0.64 8.65 -2.95
N SER A 44 -0.62 8.29 -3.02
CA SER A 44 -1.17 7.64 -4.21
C SER A 44 -1.60 8.68 -5.24
N TRP A 45 -1.80 8.22 -6.46
CA TRP A 45 -2.31 9.03 -7.55
C TRP A 45 -3.70 8.51 -7.92
N ASP A 46 -4.68 9.40 -7.92
CA ASP A 46 -6.07 9.04 -8.20
C ASP A 46 -6.54 9.78 -9.46
N GLY A 47 -6.11 9.25 -10.60
CA GLY A 47 -6.51 9.81 -11.89
C GLY A 47 -5.93 11.19 -12.17
N ASP A 48 -6.56 12.23 -11.64
CA ASP A 48 -6.17 13.62 -11.87
C ASP A 48 -5.48 14.29 -10.70
N ASN A 49 -5.58 13.69 -9.51
CA ASN A 49 -5.12 14.32 -8.28
C ASN A 49 -4.38 13.34 -7.40
N TRP A 50 -3.66 13.88 -6.42
CA TRP A 50 -3.11 13.05 -5.35
C TRP A 50 -4.26 12.43 -4.58
N GLY A 51 -4.21 11.11 -4.42
CA GLY A 51 -5.18 10.38 -3.62
C GLY A 51 -4.80 10.40 -2.15
N LYS A 52 -5.26 9.39 -1.41
CA LYS A 52 -4.96 9.31 0.01
C LYS A 52 -3.52 8.85 0.26
N ASP A 53 -3.03 9.16 1.47
CA ASP A 53 -1.73 8.70 1.91
C ASP A 53 -1.81 7.27 2.45
N PHE A 54 -0.76 6.50 2.22
CA PHE A 54 -0.62 5.15 2.78
C PHE A 54 0.60 5.13 3.69
N LYS A 55 0.43 4.59 4.88
CA LYS A 55 1.53 4.47 5.82
C LYS A 55 2.50 3.40 5.34
N VAL A 56 3.79 3.74 5.35
CA VAL A 56 4.84 2.80 5.03
C VAL A 56 5.17 2.00 6.28
N ASP A 57 5.08 0.68 6.17
CA ASP A 57 5.36 -0.22 7.29
C ASP A 57 6.84 -0.53 7.42
N LYS A 58 7.54 -0.66 6.28
CA LYS A 58 8.97 -0.96 6.24
C LYS A 58 9.66 -0.29 5.07
N THR A 59 10.92 -0.01 5.24
CA THR A 59 11.76 0.52 4.16
C THR A 59 12.77 -0.52 3.68
#